data_96293aa5bbcc39cce1982ba477c75185
#
_entry.id   96293aa5bbcc39cce1982ba477c75185
#
_cell.length_a   1.000
_cell.length_b   1.000
_cell.length_c   1.000
_cell.angle_alpha   90.00
_cell.angle_beta   90.00
_cell.angle_gamma   90.00
#
_symmetry.space_group_name_H-M   'P 1'
#
loop_
_entity.id
_entity.type
_entity.pdbx_description
1 polymer ?
#
loop_
_entity_poly.entity_id
_entity_poly.type
_entity_poly.pdbx_seq_one_letter_code
_entity_poly.pdbx_strand_id
1 'polypeptide(L)'
;MSKTVSLLSALLCTFIWGTTFIAQDTGMDDIGPFTFNAVRFFVGFLAIVPLAILFEIKKFKSEFRLNFKTFAFLSLLIGLSLFFGSALQQVALLYTDVANAAFFTIFYVPMVPIIIFLFK
;
A
#
# COMPACT_ATOMS: atom_id res chain seq x y z
N MET A 1 4.42 3.74 -23.09
CA MET A 1 5.72 3.31 -22.50
C MET A 1 6.22 2.08 -23.23
N SER A 2 7.54 1.98 -23.46
CA SER A 2 8.11 0.75 -24.04
C SER A 2 8.00 -0.40 -23.03
N LYS A 3 7.88 -1.65 -23.51
CA LYS A 3 7.80 -2.86 -22.65
C LYS A 3 8.99 -2.94 -21.68
N THR A 4 10.17 -2.54 -22.13
CA THR A 4 11.41 -2.53 -21.32
C THR A 4 11.32 -1.55 -20.15
N VAL A 5 10.80 -0.33 -20.38
CA VAL A 5 10.63 0.68 -19.31
C VAL A 5 9.63 0.21 -18.28
N SER A 6 8.52 -0.42 -18.70
CA SER A 6 7.53 -0.97 -17.77
C SER A 6 8.11 -2.10 -16.92
N LEU A 7 8.91 -2.99 -17.51
CA LEU A 7 9.57 -4.08 -16.80
C LEU A 7 10.60 -3.54 -15.78
N LEU A 8 11.45 -2.60 -16.20
CA LEU A 8 12.44 -1.99 -15.30
C LEU A 8 11.78 -1.24 -14.14
N SER A 9 10.68 -0.52 -14.40
CA SER A 9 9.93 0.16 -13.36
C SER A 9 9.30 -0.83 -12.37
N ALA A 10 8.78 -1.95 -12.84
CA ALA A 10 8.23 -3.00 -11.99
C ALA A 10 9.33 -3.64 -11.12
N LEU A 11 10.48 -3.96 -11.70
CA LEU A 11 11.63 -4.51 -10.95
C LEU A 11 12.14 -3.55 -9.89
N LEU A 12 12.26 -2.26 -10.22
CA LEU A 12 12.65 -1.24 -9.26
C LEU A 12 11.65 -1.11 -8.11
N CYS A 13 10.36 -1.13 -8.43
CA CYS A 13 9.28 -1.05 -7.45
C CYS A 13 9.32 -2.25 -6.49
N THR A 14 9.49 -3.47 -7.01
CA THR A 14 9.57 -4.68 -6.17
C THR A 14 10.84 -4.69 -5.31
N PHE A 15 11.96 -4.21 -5.82
CA PHE A 15 13.19 -4.06 -5.04
C PHE A 15 13.00 -3.08 -3.88
N ILE A 16 12.48 -1.88 -4.15
CA ILE A 16 12.18 -0.88 -3.12
C ILE A 16 11.20 -1.47 -2.09
N TRP A 17 10.15 -2.16 -2.55
CA TRP A 17 9.18 -2.76 -1.64
C TRP A 17 9.81 -3.84 -0.74
N GLY A 18 10.68 -4.69 -1.28
CA GLY A 18 11.40 -5.70 -0.49
C GLY A 18 12.26 -5.07 0.62
N THR A 19 12.95 -3.97 0.35
CA THR A 19 13.75 -3.27 1.36
C THR A 19 12.92 -2.59 2.45
N THR A 20 11.63 -2.31 2.20
CA THR A 20 10.77 -1.68 3.21
C THR A 20 10.50 -2.57 4.41
N PHE A 21 10.56 -3.89 4.29
CA PHE A 21 10.40 -4.80 5.42
C PHE A 21 11.52 -4.64 6.45
N ILE A 22 12.76 -4.50 5.98
CA ILE A 22 13.92 -4.26 6.86
C ILE A 22 13.80 -2.88 7.52
N ALA A 23 13.41 -1.86 6.76
CA ALA A 23 13.21 -0.52 7.28
C ALA A 23 12.04 -0.45 8.30
N GLN A 24 11.02 -1.29 8.15
CA GLN A 24 9.92 -1.41 9.12
C GLN A 24 10.38 -2.05 10.42
N ASP A 25 11.16 -3.10 10.35
CA ASP A 25 11.70 -3.81 11.50
C ASP A 25 12.60 -2.90 12.33
N THR A 26 13.67 -2.39 11.73
CA THR A 26 14.61 -1.47 12.40
C THR A 26 13.99 -0.16 12.86
N GLY A 27 13.01 0.36 12.11
CA GLY A 27 12.33 1.62 12.46
C GLY A 27 11.37 1.48 13.65
N MET A 28 11.02 0.25 14.06
CA MET A 28 10.16 0.02 15.23
C MET A 28 10.93 -0.15 16.54
N ASP A 29 12.25 -0.26 16.50
CA ASP A 29 13.06 -0.45 17.71
C ASP A 29 12.89 0.70 18.72
N ASP A 30 12.74 1.93 18.21
CA ASP A 30 12.62 3.14 19.03
C ASP A 30 11.18 3.67 19.14
N ILE A 31 10.31 3.33 18.19
CA ILE A 31 8.92 3.83 18.14
C ILE A 31 7.95 2.67 17.91
N GLY A 32 6.82 2.72 18.60
CA GLY A 32 5.82 1.64 18.49
C GLY A 32 5.28 1.47 17.06
N PRO A 33 4.75 0.26 16.73
CA PRO A 33 4.33 -0.11 15.36
C PRO A 33 3.26 0.80 14.79
N PHE A 34 2.34 1.27 15.60
CA PHE A 34 1.28 2.19 15.14
C PHE A 34 1.81 3.59 14.84
N THR A 35 2.75 4.10 15.64
CA THR A 35 3.39 5.40 15.42
C THR A 35 4.23 5.38 14.14
N PHE A 36 5.03 4.33 13.97
CA PHE A 36 5.80 4.14 12.73
C PHE A 36 4.89 4.10 11.49
N ASN A 37 3.81 3.32 11.56
CA ASN A 37 2.85 3.20 10.47
C ASN A 37 2.15 4.53 10.14
N ALA A 38 1.75 5.29 11.17
CA ALA A 38 1.13 6.61 10.98
C ALA A 38 2.09 7.60 10.29
N VAL A 39 3.33 7.67 10.74
CA VAL A 39 4.36 8.56 10.14
C VAL A 39 4.62 8.15 8.69
N ARG A 40 4.79 6.87 8.42
CA ARG A 40 5.01 6.34 7.06
C ARG A 40 3.89 6.72 6.11
N PHE A 41 2.63 6.51 6.50
CA PHE A 41 1.49 6.87 5.67
C PHE A 41 1.34 8.39 5.51
N PHE A 42 1.63 9.16 6.54
CA PHE A 42 1.61 10.62 6.46
C PHE A 42 2.66 11.16 5.48
N VAL A 43 3.89 10.67 5.54
CA VAL A 43 4.95 11.03 4.59
C VAL A 43 4.57 10.59 3.17
N GLY A 44 4.04 9.38 3.00
CA GLY A 44 3.55 8.90 1.71
C GLY A 44 2.43 9.76 1.15
N PHE A 45 1.48 10.18 1.98
CA PHE A 45 0.42 11.13 1.60
C PHE A 45 1.00 12.46 1.11
N LEU A 46 1.92 13.06 1.86
CA LEU A 46 2.57 14.32 1.47
C LEU A 46 3.34 14.21 0.15
N ALA A 47 3.94 13.06 -0.13
CA ALA A 47 4.65 12.82 -1.39
C ALA A 47 3.69 12.66 -2.59
N ILE A 48 2.54 12.02 -2.39
CA ILE A 48 1.58 11.72 -3.47
C ILE A 48 0.70 12.93 -3.80
N VAL A 49 0.31 13.74 -2.82
CA VAL A 49 -0.60 14.88 -3.01
C VAL A 49 -0.12 15.84 -4.11
N PRO A 50 1.13 16.34 -4.13
CA PRO A 50 1.57 17.25 -5.18
C PRO A 50 1.55 16.59 -6.57
N LEU A 51 1.89 15.30 -6.66
CA LEU A 51 1.83 14.56 -7.93
C LEU A 51 0.38 14.39 -8.42
N ALA A 52 -0.54 14.05 -7.54
CA ALA A 52 -1.96 13.95 -7.86
C ALA A 52 -2.54 15.29 -8.33
N ILE A 53 -2.17 16.39 -7.67
CA ILE A 53 -2.58 17.73 -8.06
C ILE A 53 -2.07 18.08 -9.46
N LEU A 54 -0.81 17.79 -9.76
CA LEU A 54 -0.19 18.15 -11.05
C LEU A 54 -0.74 17.33 -12.23
N PHE A 55 -0.96 16.03 -12.03
CA PHE A 55 -1.25 15.12 -13.13
C PHE A 55 -2.73 14.75 -13.25
N GLU A 56 -3.51 14.72 -12.18
CA GLU A 56 -4.85 14.14 -12.17
C GLU A 56 -5.97 15.07 -11.67
N ILE A 57 -5.67 16.32 -11.31
CA ILE A 57 -6.67 17.19 -10.68
C ILE A 57 -7.93 17.41 -11.53
N LYS A 58 -7.80 17.42 -12.86
CA LYS A 58 -8.94 17.61 -13.76
C LYS A 58 -9.89 16.40 -13.72
N LYS A 59 -9.34 15.18 -13.76
CA LYS A 59 -10.09 13.94 -13.71
C LYS A 59 -10.72 13.74 -12.32
N PHE A 60 -9.95 13.99 -11.28
CA PHE A 60 -10.43 13.93 -9.89
C PHE A 60 -11.62 14.86 -9.64
N LYS A 61 -11.54 16.13 -10.09
CA LYS A 61 -12.65 17.09 -9.96
C LYS A 61 -13.92 16.63 -10.69
N SER A 62 -13.78 16.01 -11.85
CA SER A 62 -14.91 15.51 -12.63
C SER A 62 -15.62 14.35 -11.92
N GLU A 63 -14.88 13.33 -11.50
CA GLU A 63 -15.45 12.15 -10.83
C GLU A 63 -15.98 12.47 -9.43
N PHE A 64 -15.28 13.29 -8.66
CA PHE A 64 -15.70 13.75 -7.34
C PHE A 64 -17.03 14.53 -7.39
N ARG A 65 -17.23 15.34 -8.44
CA ARG A 65 -18.42 16.16 -8.63
C ARG A 65 -19.66 15.32 -9.02
N LEU A 66 -19.45 14.24 -9.77
CA LEU A 66 -20.54 13.40 -10.30
C LEU A 66 -21.07 12.40 -9.26
N ASN A 67 -20.24 11.86 -8.38
CA ASN A 67 -20.60 10.80 -7.43
C ASN A 67 -19.83 10.87 -6.09
N PHE A 68 -19.89 12.00 -5.40
CA PHE A 68 -19.16 12.20 -4.15
C PHE A 68 -19.40 11.08 -3.11
N LYS A 69 -20.63 10.68 -2.90
CA LYS A 69 -20.97 9.65 -1.89
C LYS A 69 -20.35 8.31 -2.21
N THR A 70 -20.43 7.88 -3.47
CA THR A 70 -19.82 6.60 -3.92
C THR A 70 -18.31 6.68 -3.85
N PHE A 71 -17.70 7.79 -4.29
CA PHE A 71 -16.27 8.02 -4.22
C PHE A 71 -15.76 7.98 -2.77
N ALA A 72 -16.42 8.72 -1.87
CA ALA A 72 -16.07 8.76 -0.46
C ALA A 72 -16.22 7.38 0.21
N PHE A 73 -17.28 6.65 -0.09
CA PHE A 73 -17.51 5.31 0.45
C PHE A 73 -16.44 4.32 -0.02
N LEU A 74 -16.12 4.27 -1.31
CA LEU A 74 -15.10 3.39 -1.86
C LEU A 74 -13.71 3.75 -1.33
N SER A 75 -13.38 5.04 -1.24
CA SER A 75 -12.12 5.51 -0.68
C SER A 75 -11.98 5.14 0.79
N LEU A 76 -13.06 5.25 1.57
CA LEU A 76 -13.08 4.84 2.97
C LEU A 76 -12.90 3.32 3.10
N LEU A 77 -13.57 2.53 2.29
CA LEU A 77 -13.46 1.07 2.30
C LEU A 77 -12.02 0.62 1.99
N ILE A 78 -11.43 1.18 0.93
CA ILE A 78 -10.04 0.88 0.55
C ILE A 78 -9.08 1.34 1.65
N GLY A 79 -9.26 2.55 2.18
CA GLY A 79 -8.42 3.10 3.25
C GLY A 79 -8.47 2.26 4.53
N LEU A 80 -9.67 1.81 4.96
CA LEU A 80 -9.82 0.93 6.11
C LEU A 80 -9.17 -0.44 5.87
N SER A 81 -9.35 -1.03 4.69
CA SER A 81 -8.73 -2.31 4.35
C SER A 81 -7.20 -2.23 4.39
N LEU A 82 -6.62 -1.17 3.83
CA LEU A 82 -5.18 -0.90 3.89
C LEU A 82 -4.70 -0.64 5.32
N PHE A 83 -5.47 0.10 6.12
CA PHE A 83 -5.15 0.37 7.52
C PHE A 83 -5.07 -0.94 8.33
N PHE A 84 -6.10 -1.78 8.27
CA PHE A 84 -6.09 -3.05 9.00
C PHE A 84 -5.00 -3.99 8.50
N GLY A 85 -4.84 -4.13 7.18
CA GLY A 85 -3.79 -4.96 6.61
C GLY A 85 -2.39 -4.54 7.04
N SER A 86 -2.09 -3.25 6.95
CA SER A 86 -0.78 -2.72 7.34
C SER A 86 -0.55 -2.73 8.84
N ALA A 87 -1.59 -2.47 9.65
CA ALA A 87 -1.48 -2.51 11.10
C ALA A 87 -1.21 -3.93 11.62
N LEU A 88 -1.94 -4.93 11.09
CA LEU A 88 -1.73 -6.34 11.44
C LEU A 88 -0.34 -6.82 10.99
N GLN A 89 0.09 -6.45 9.79
CA GLN A 89 1.43 -6.76 9.29
C GLN A 89 2.52 -6.15 10.18
N GLN A 90 2.34 -4.90 10.60
CA GLN A 90 3.30 -4.19 11.44
C GLN A 90 3.40 -4.82 12.83
N VAL A 91 2.26 -5.23 13.41
CA VAL A 91 2.24 -5.96 14.68
C VAL A 91 2.86 -7.36 14.53
N ALA A 92 2.63 -8.04 13.42
CA ALA A 92 3.22 -9.35 13.17
C ALA A 92 4.76 -9.32 13.17
N LEU A 93 5.38 -8.26 12.68
CA LEU A 93 6.84 -8.07 12.70
C LEU A 93 7.43 -8.03 14.12
N LEU A 94 6.64 -7.72 15.16
CA LEU A 94 7.08 -7.81 16.55
C LEU A 94 7.21 -9.24 17.07
N TYR A 95 6.57 -10.22 16.42
CA TYR A 95 6.45 -11.59 16.88
C TYR A 95 7.08 -12.63 15.93
N THR A 96 7.56 -12.19 14.77
CA THR A 96 8.14 -13.09 13.76
C THR A 96 9.27 -12.42 12.99
N ASP A 97 10.15 -13.23 12.44
CA ASP A 97 11.25 -12.75 11.60
C ASP A 97 10.73 -12.05 10.34
N VAL A 98 11.46 -11.03 9.90
CA VAL A 98 11.19 -10.25 8.67
C VAL A 98 10.96 -11.15 7.45
N ALA A 99 11.76 -12.21 7.31
CA ALA A 99 11.63 -13.17 6.21
C ALA A 99 10.29 -13.91 6.22
N ASN A 100 9.83 -14.33 7.38
CA ASN A 100 8.53 -15.00 7.54
C ASN A 100 7.38 -14.03 7.26
N ALA A 101 7.43 -12.80 7.79
CA ALA A 101 6.42 -11.78 7.55
C ALA A 101 6.31 -11.44 6.05
N ALA A 102 7.44 -11.29 5.36
CA ALA A 102 7.49 -11.06 3.93
C ALA A 102 6.92 -12.24 3.14
N PHE A 103 7.28 -13.48 3.51
CA PHE A 103 6.77 -14.70 2.86
C PHE A 103 5.24 -14.81 2.97
N PHE A 104 4.69 -14.63 4.17
CA PHE A 104 3.23 -14.66 4.35
C PHE A 104 2.52 -13.51 3.64
N THR A 105 3.14 -12.35 3.56
CA THR A 105 2.58 -11.22 2.80
C THR A 105 2.43 -11.58 1.32
N ILE A 106 3.42 -12.23 0.70
CA ILE A 106 3.34 -12.63 -0.72
C ILE A 106 2.18 -13.61 -1.00
N PHE A 107 1.68 -14.31 0.02
CA PHE A 107 0.60 -15.28 -0.14
C PHE A 107 -0.70 -14.68 -0.73
N TYR A 108 -0.91 -13.38 -0.61
CA TYR A 108 -2.06 -12.73 -1.26
C TYR A 108 -2.00 -12.83 -2.79
N VAL A 109 -0.81 -12.93 -3.39
CA VAL A 109 -0.64 -12.97 -4.85
C VAL A 109 -1.35 -14.17 -5.49
N PRO A 110 -1.17 -15.42 -5.01
CA PRO A 110 -1.96 -16.55 -5.51
C PRO A 110 -3.40 -16.56 -4.97
N MET A 111 -3.67 -16.02 -3.79
CA MET A 111 -5.03 -16.05 -3.20
C MET A 111 -6.02 -15.17 -3.96
N VAL A 112 -5.61 -14.01 -4.45
CA VAL A 112 -6.50 -13.10 -5.19
C VAL A 112 -7.10 -13.75 -6.44
N PRO A 113 -6.34 -14.37 -7.35
CA PRO A 113 -6.90 -15.09 -8.50
C PRO A 113 -7.84 -16.25 -8.10
N ILE A 114 -7.50 -17.00 -7.05
CA ILE A 114 -8.33 -18.10 -6.55
C ILE A 114 -9.68 -17.57 -6.06
N ILE A 115 -9.67 -16.51 -5.26
CA ILE A 115 -10.90 -15.87 -4.76
C ILE A 115 -11.75 -15.37 -5.93
N ILE A 116 -11.16 -14.66 -6.90
CA ILE A 116 -11.88 -14.17 -8.08
C ILE A 116 -12.49 -15.34 -8.86
N PHE A 117 -11.79 -16.45 -8.99
CA PHE A 117 -12.30 -17.64 -9.68
C PHE A 117 -13.49 -18.29 -8.95
N LEU A 118 -13.47 -18.31 -7.62
CA LEU A 118 -14.57 -18.88 -6.81
C LEU A 118 -15.85 -18.03 -6.80
N PHE A 119 -15.71 -16.71 -7.02
CA PHE A 119 -16.85 -15.77 -7.01
C PHE A 119 -17.32 -15.38 -8.43
N LYS A 120 -16.82 -15.99 -9.48
CA LYS A 120 -17.20 -15.77 -10.86
C LYS A 120 -18.11 -16.88 -11.37
#